data_f85530a5e25b6a403aa4723cfafb2fbc
#
_entry.id   f85530a5e25b6a403aa4723cfafb2fbc
#
_cell.length_a   1.000
_cell.length_b   1.000
_cell.length_c   1.000
_cell.angle_alpha   90.00
_cell.angle_beta   90.00
_cell.angle_gamma   90.00
#
_symmetry.space_group_name_H-M   'P 1'
#
loop_
_entity.id
_entity.type
_entity.pdbx_description
1 polymer ?
#
loop_
_entity_poly.entity_id
_entity_poly.type
_entity_poly.pdbx_seq_one_letter_code
_entity_poly.pdbx_strand_id
1 'polypeptide(L)'
;MNYTITCYSTALFSTWFFIEELGLLFDAGDGLTSKLLQKSRKIKEVFITHADRDHITGLTQFNQLNARAGYPKIFYPKDCGSFPALQSFLEKFDPHVKGTQWIPIKEQMAFKIKGNIYVESIRNEHVPTNKERTKSLSYKVVNKKRKLKQEFANLSGKEIAKISKEKGKDFLTNEIREVLIGYSGDTPMEEYERWDQTKILIHESTFLNNEVGLNTHANKHSTLEEVMKMVSVIQIEKLILSHFSSRYSKEEIDSSIREQIKKYKIKIPVYRILPGISYDNILEEDYLN
;
A
#
# COMPACT_ATOMS: atom_id res chain seq x y z
N MET A 1 -12.64 -11.11 -4.71
CA MET A 1 -12.83 -9.78 -5.31
C MET A 1 -11.71 -9.60 -6.29
N ASN A 2 -12.00 -9.20 -7.49
CA ASN A 2 -10.97 -8.75 -8.44
C ASN A 2 -10.78 -7.25 -8.20
N TYR A 3 -9.53 -6.82 -8.09
CA TYR A 3 -9.19 -5.41 -7.96
C TYR A 3 -8.62 -4.89 -9.27
N THR A 4 -8.98 -3.66 -9.62
CA THR A 4 -8.33 -2.88 -10.66
C THR A 4 -7.29 -1.99 -9.99
N ILE A 5 -6.01 -2.22 -10.28
CA ILE A 5 -4.88 -1.48 -9.72
C ILE A 5 -4.21 -0.69 -10.84
N THR A 6 -4.60 0.59 -10.95
CA THR A 6 -3.92 1.54 -11.82
C THR A 6 -2.70 2.07 -11.10
N CYS A 7 -1.53 2.06 -11.72
CA CYS A 7 -0.30 2.41 -11.03
C CYS A 7 0.81 2.97 -11.93
N TYR A 8 1.77 3.59 -11.27
CA TYR A 8 3.08 3.97 -11.76
C TYR A 8 4.09 3.86 -10.61
N SER A 9 5.28 3.35 -10.89
CA SER A 9 6.33 3.32 -9.86
C SER A 9 7.71 3.28 -10.51
N THR A 10 8.50 4.31 -10.24
CA THR A 10 9.91 4.43 -10.65
C THR A 10 10.65 5.16 -9.55
N ALA A 11 11.66 4.53 -8.96
CA ALA A 11 12.46 5.09 -7.89
C ALA A 11 12.97 6.50 -8.23
N LEU A 12 12.90 7.44 -7.29
CA LEU A 12 13.27 8.86 -7.39
C LEU A 12 12.35 9.74 -8.27
N PHE A 13 11.50 9.14 -9.10
CA PHE A 13 10.66 9.89 -10.04
C PHE A 13 9.20 9.98 -9.59
N SER A 14 8.52 8.85 -9.44
CA SER A 14 7.13 8.83 -9.01
C SER A 14 6.67 7.45 -8.58
N THR A 15 5.84 7.38 -7.55
CA THR A 15 5.18 6.16 -7.08
C THR A 15 3.77 6.46 -6.62
N TRP A 16 2.78 5.72 -7.15
CA TRP A 16 1.39 5.75 -6.71
C TRP A 16 0.64 4.52 -7.20
N PHE A 17 -0.36 4.07 -6.38
CA PHE A 17 -1.22 2.91 -6.66
C PHE A 17 -2.66 3.25 -6.33
N PHE A 18 -3.53 3.23 -7.34
CA PHE A 18 -4.96 3.47 -7.18
C PHE A 18 -5.74 2.16 -7.24
N ILE A 19 -6.43 1.80 -6.15
CA ILE A 19 -7.30 0.64 -6.03
C ILE A 19 -8.74 1.11 -6.31
N GLU A 20 -9.22 0.93 -7.54
CA GLU A 20 -10.43 1.60 -8.04
C GLU A 20 -11.67 1.24 -7.22
N GLU A 21 -11.91 -0.03 -6.89
CA GLU A 21 -13.10 -0.53 -6.20
C GLU A 21 -13.21 -0.01 -4.76
N LEU A 22 -12.09 0.40 -4.19
CA LEU A 22 -12.01 0.93 -2.84
C LEU A 22 -11.99 2.46 -2.79
N GLY A 23 -11.72 3.13 -3.93
CA GLY A 23 -11.45 4.55 -3.96
C GLY A 23 -10.21 4.92 -3.13
N LEU A 24 -9.25 3.99 -3.05
CA LEU A 24 -8.07 4.03 -2.21
C LEU A 24 -6.82 4.30 -3.04
N LEU A 25 -6.04 5.28 -2.61
CA LEU A 25 -4.75 5.61 -3.20
C LEU A 25 -3.63 5.35 -2.18
N PHE A 26 -2.60 4.63 -2.59
CA PHE A 26 -1.34 4.55 -1.89
C PHE A 26 -0.31 5.43 -2.59
N ASP A 27 0.29 6.33 -1.85
CA ASP A 27 1.20 7.38 -2.30
C ASP A 27 0.61 8.26 -3.42
N ALA A 28 1.23 9.36 -3.71
CA ALA A 28 0.73 10.35 -4.66
C ALA A 28 1.88 11.07 -5.38
N GLY A 29 2.70 10.30 -6.07
CA GLY A 29 3.78 10.82 -6.90
C GLY A 29 3.27 11.61 -8.11
N ASP A 30 4.18 12.17 -8.85
CA ASP A 30 3.89 12.96 -10.04
C ASP A 30 3.16 12.16 -11.13
N GLY A 31 2.43 12.83 -12.02
CA GLY A 31 1.69 12.22 -13.13
C GLY A 31 0.38 11.50 -12.74
N LEU A 32 0.08 11.35 -11.44
CA LEU A 32 -1.15 10.72 -10.93
C LEU A 32 -2.42 11.26 -11.60
N THR A 33 -2.60 12.57 -11.56
CA THR A 33 -3.80 13.22 -12.11
C THR A 33 -3.85 13.20 -13.63
N SER A 34 -2.70 13.30 -14.29
CA SER A 34 -2.57 13.21 -15.74
C SER A 34 -2.93 11.83 -16.29
N LYS A 35 -2.59 10.77 -15.55
CA LYS A 35 -2.98 9.40 -15.90
C LYS A 35 -4.43 9.12 -15.58
N LEU A 36 -4.89 9.46 -14.37
CA LEU A 36 -6.23 9.09 -13.92
C LEU A 36 -7.34 9.99 -14.47
N LEU A 37 -7.03 11.23 -14.83
CA LEU A 37 -8.03 12.21 -15.29
C LEU A 37 -9.25 12.25 -14.34
N GLN A 38 -10.46 12.10 -14.90
CA GLN A 38 -11.70 12.10 -14.13
C GLN A 38 -11.81 10.93 -13.11
N LYS A 39 -11.06 9.82 -13.32
CA LYS A 39 -11.03 8.71 -12.35
C LYS A 39 -10.45 9.16 -11.01
N SER A 40 -9.56 10.18 -10.99
CA SER A 40 -9.00 10.71 -9.74
C SER A 40 -10.07 11.17 -8.74
N ARG A 41 -11.25 11.58 -9.22
CA ARG A 41 -12.39 12.00 -8.38
C ARG A 41 -13.04 10.86 -7.60
N LYS A 42 -12.77 9.61 -7.97
CA LYS A 42 -13.22 8.41 -7.22
C LYS A 42 -12.39 8.19 -5.95
N ILE A 43 -11.20 8.80 -5.86
CA ILE A 43 -10.32 8.66 -4.70
C ILE A 43 -10.96 9.41 -3.52
N LYS A 44 -11.11 8.68 -2.41
CA LYS A 44 -11.64 9.18 -1.14
C LYS A 44 -10.54 9.24 -0.08
N GLU A 45 -9.75 8.18 0.01
CA GLU A 45 -8.69 8.01 0.98
C GLU A 45 -7.33 7.86 0.29
N VAL A 46 -6.36 8.61 0.77
CA VAL A 46 -4.97 8.58 0.34
C VAL A 46 -4.10 8.21 1.54
N PHE A 47 -3.30 7.17 1.44
CA PHE A 47 -2.37 6.75 2.48
C PHE A 47 -0.94 6.94 1.98
N ILE A 48 -0.22 7.86 2.60
CA ILE A 48 1.14 8.21 2.23
C ILE A 48 2.13 7.46 3.12
N THR A 49 3.10 6.79 2.51
CA THR A 49 4.10 6.01 3.21
C THR A 49 5.14 6.87 3.91
N HIS A 50 5.67 7.87 3.24
CA HIS A 50 6.70 8.79 3.75
C HIS A 50 6.72 10.09 2.92
N ALA A 51 7.62 11.01 3.25
CA ALA A 51 7.60 12.37 2.70
C ALA A 51 8.58 12.60 1.53
N ASP A 52 9.11 11.55 0.91
CA ASP A 52 9.98 11.69 -0.25
C ASP A 52 9.19 12.18 -1.46
N ARG A 53 9.85 12.98 -2.31
CA ARG A 53 9.17 13.74 -3.37
C ARG A 53 8.46 12.85 -4.38
N ASP A 54 9.05 11.73 -4.73
CA ASP A 54 8.47 10.76 -5.65
C ASP A 54 7.19 10.08 -5.10
N HIS A 55 6.91 10.23 -3.81
CA HIS A 55 5.69 9.73 -3.17
C HIS A 55 4.63 10.81 -2.90
N ILE A 56 4.97 12.12 -3.02
CA ILE A 56 4.05 13.19 -2.62
C ILE A 56 3.87 14.32 -3.63
N THR A 57 4.71 14.43 -4.66
CA THR A 57 4.71 15.60 -5.57
C THR A 57 3.38 15.80 -6.29
N GLY A 58 2.66 14.72 -6.60
CA GLY A 58 1.33 14.77 -7.22
C GLY A 58 0.22 15.29 -6.32
N LEU A 59 0.43 15.38 -4.98
CA LEU A 59 -0.58 15.86 -4.04
C LEU A 59 -1.03 17.29 -4.32
N THR A 60 -0.17 18.15 -4.88
CA THR A 60 -0.50 19.54 -5.16
C THR A 60 -1.64 19.64 -6.17
N GLN A 61 -1.47 19.08 -7.35
CA GLN A 61 -2.49 19.05 -8.39
C GLN A 61 -3.68 18.18 -7.99
N PHE A 62 -3.42 17.03 -7.33
CA PHE A 62 -4.48 16.14 -6.86
C PHE A 62 -5.42 16.86 -5.89
N ASN A 63 -4.89 17.59 -4.91
CA ASN A 63 -5.67 18.36 -3.95
C ASN A 63 -6.50 19.43 -4.67
N GLN A 64 -5.90 20.23 -5.55
CA GLN A 64 -6.56 21.28 -6.30
C GLN A 64 -7.77 20.75 -7.10
N LEU A 65 -7.63 19.59 -7.75
CA LEU A 65 -8.70 19.03 -8.60
C LEU A 65 -9.78 18.26 -7.82
N ASN A 66 -9.46 17.74 -6.63
CA ASN A 66 -10.32 16.75 -5.95
C ASN A 66 -10.84 17.20 -4.58
N ALA A 67 -10.37 18.33 -4.04
CA ALA A 67 -10.84 18.84 -2.76
C ALA A 67 -12.35 19.14 -2.80
N ARG A 68 -13.06 18.61 -1.83
CA ARG A 68 -14.51 18.78 -1.60
C ARG A 68 -14.83 18.52 -0.13
N ALA A 69 -16.01 18.90 0.33
CA ALA A 69 -16.41 18.78 1.73
C ALA A 69 -16.09 17.39 2.33
N GLY A 70 -15.10 17.31 3.23
CA GLY A 70 -14.65 16.10 3.91
C GLY A 70 -13.74 15.16 3.11
N TYR A 71 -13.36 15.52 1.88
CA TYR A 71 -12.54 14.67 1.00
C TYR A 71 -11.56 15.50 0.13
N PRO A 72 -10.47 14.87 -0.39
CA PRO A 72 -9.96 13.56 0.04
C PRO A 72 -9.50 13.57 1.50
N LYS A 73 -9.42 12.38 2.12
CA LYS A 73 -8.73 12.20 3.39
C LYS A 73 -7.30 11.76 3.11
N ILE A 74 -6.33 12.53 3.52
CA ILE A 74 -4.91 12.26 3.32
C ILE A 74 -4.30 11.84 4.65
N PHE A 75 -4.00 10.55 4.79
CA PHE A 75 -3.35 9.96 5.95
C PHE A 75 -1.85 9.95 5.74
N TYR A 76 -1.08 10.45 6.70
CA TYR A 76 0.37 10.59 6.60
C TYR A 76 1.09 10.31 7.92
N PRO A 77 2.38 9.90 7.90
CA PRO A 77 3.15 9.66 9.13
C PRO A 77 3.25 10.92 9.98
N LYS A 78 2.78 10.83 11.24
CA LYS A 78 2.50 11.99 12.11
C LYS A 78 3.71 12.89 12.40
N ASP A 79 4.93 12.33 12.39
CA ASP A 79 6.14 13.05 12.80
C ASP A 79 6.95 13.59 11.60
N CYS A 80 6.34 13.64 10.41
CA CYS A 80 6.89 14.26 9.22
C CYS A 80 6.43 15.72 9.12
N GLY A 81 7.33 16.67 9.37
CA GLY A 81 7.04 18.11 9.26
C GLY A 81 6.72 18.60 7.83
N SER A 82 7.07 17.80 6.81
CA SER A 82 6.78 18.10 5.41
C SER A 82 5.29 18.22 5.12
N PHE A 83 4.42 17.41 5.75
CA PHE A 83 2.99 17.42 5.49
C PHE A 83 2.28 18.67 6.02
N PRO A 84 2.49 19.12 7.27
CA PRO A 84 1.97 20.41 7.72
C PRO A 84 2.48 21.60 6.89
N ALA A 85 3.73 21.54 6.43
CA ALA A 85 4.31 22.57 5.57
C ALA A 85 3.62 22.58 4.19
N LEU A 86 3.43 21.39 3.58
CA LEU A 86 2.70 21.25 2.30
C LEU A 86 1.25 21.70 2.43
N GLN A 87 0.55 21.29 3.49
CA GLN A 87 -0.81 21.76 3.78
C GLN A 87 -0.89 23.27 3.85
N SER A 88 -0.01 23.90 4.65
CA SER A 88 0.04 25.35 4.78
C SER A 88 0.37 26.07 3.45
N PHE A 89 1.26 25.47 2.64
CA PHE A 89 1.54 25.97 1.29
C PHE A 89 0.29 25.92 0.41
N LEU A 90 -0.41 24.80 0.34
CA LEU A 90 -1.60 24.62 -0.49
C LEU A 90 -2.75 25.56 -0.07
N GLU A 91 -2.96 25.73 1.22
CA GLU A 91 -3.98 26.65 1.76
C GLU A 91 -3.72 28.13 1.39
N LYS A 92 -2.45 28.51 1.25
CA LYS A 92 -2.04 29.85 0.84
C LYS A 92 -2.01 30.02 -0.68
N PHE A 93 -1.61 28.96 -1.40
CA PHE A 93 -1.48 28.99 -2.86
C PHE A 93 -2.85 28.95 -3.55
N ASP A 94 -3.74 28.08 -3.05
CA ASP A 94 -5.11 27.91 -3.57
C ASP A 94 -6.16 28.17 -2.47
N PRO A 95 -6.35 29.41 -1.99
CA PRO A 95 -7.18 29.72 -0.82
C PRO A 95 -8.67 29.39 -0.99
N HIS A 96 -9.12 29.16 -2.22
CA HIS A 96 -10.48 28.76 -2.56
C HIS A 96 -10.67 27.22 -2.58
N VAL A 97 -9.59 26.45 -2.59
CA VAL A 97 -9.62 24.97 -2.56
C VAL A 97 -9.75 24.51 -1.11
N LYS A 98 -10.92 23.96 -0.75
CA LYS A 98 -11.23 23.58 0.63
C LYS A 98 -11.86 22.21 0.71
N GLY A 99 -11.75 21.59 1.89
CA GLY A 99 -12.47 20.37 2.24
C GLY A 99 -11.61 19.14 2.41
N THR A 100 -10.39 19.12 1.91
CA THR A 100 -9.41 18.05 2.15
C THR A 100 -9.11 17.91 3.66
N GLN A 101 -9.06 16.68 4.13
CA GLN A 101 -8.69 16.37 5.52
C GLN A 101 -7.27 15.81 5.55
N TRP A 102 -6.39 16.46 6.28
CA TRP A 102 -5.02 16.03 6.54
C TRP A 102 -4.97 15.34 7.89
N ILE A 103 -4.66 14.05 7.92
CA ILE A 103 -4.80 13.19 9.11
C ILE A 103 -3.44 12.57 9.46
N PRO A 104 -2.77 13.06 10.51
CA PRO A 104 -1.54 12.46 10.99
C PRO A 104 -1.82 11.11 11.65
N ILE A 105 -1.07 10.08 11.26
CA ILE A 105 -1.23 8.72 11.77
C ILE A 105 0.09 8.13 12.24
N LYS A 106 0.00 7.10 13.06
CA LYS A 106 1.13 6.27 13.51
C LYS A 106 0.89 4.79 13.14
N GLU A 107 1.85 3.95 13.43
CA GLU A 107 1.71 2.50 13.33
C GLU A 107 0.58 1.96 14.22
N GLN A 108 0.09 0.76 13.90
CA GLN A 108 -0.94 0.02 14.63
C GLN A 108 -2.31 0.75 14.71
N MET A 109 -2.59 1.60 13.73
CA MET A 109 -3.92 2.20 13.57
C MET A 109 -4.69 1.49 12.45
N ALA A 110 -6.03 1.48 12.56
CA ALA A 110 -6.92 0.89 11.56
C ALA A 110 -8.01 1.88 11.16
N PHE A 111 -8.17 2.10 9.86
CA PHE A 111 -9.12 3.06 9.29
C PHE A 111 -10.12 2.32 8.41
N LYS A 112 -11.41 2.50 8.70
CA LYS A 112 -12.48 1.92 7.91
C LYS A 112 -12.61 2.65 6.58
N ILE A 113 -12.54 1.89 5.47
CA ILE A 113 -12.61 2.42 4.11
C ILE A 113 -14.00 2.17 3.52
N LYS A 114 -14.43 0.90 3.45
CA LYS A 114 -15.69 0.51 2.83
C LYS A 114 -16.20 -0.82 3.41
N GLY A 115 -17.47 -0.84 3.88
CA GLY A 115 -18.03 -2.09 4.43
C GLY A 115 -17.21 -2.62 5.59
N ASN A 116 -16.64 -3.82 5.43
CA ASN A 116 -15.76 -4.47 6.40
C ASN A 116 -14.27 -4.34 6.04
N ILE A 117 -13.93 -3.45 5.12
CA ILE A 117 -12.55 -3.24 4.66
C ILE A 117 -11.93 -2.09 5.45
N TYR A 118 -10.73 -2.34 5.95
CA TYR A 118 -9.92 -1.40 6.72
C TYR A 118 -8.52 -1.30 6.10
N VAL A 119 -7.88 -0.14 6.24
CA VAL A 119 -6.43 0.03 6.05
C VAL A 119 -5.78 0.06 7.42
N GLU A 120 -4.80 -0.79 7.61
CA GLU A 120 -3.98 -0.85 8.82
C GLU A 120 -2.58 -0.33 8.52
N SER A 121 -2.08 0.56 9.38
CA SER A 121 -0.74 1.13 9.28
C SER A 121 0.27 0.29 10.05
N ILE A 122 1.43 0.05 9.44
CA ILE A 122 2.53 -0.72 9.98
C ILE A 122 3.77 0.17 9.93
N ARG A 123 4.56 0.18 11.00
CA ARG A 123 5.86 0.84 10.97
C ARG A 123 6.79 0.19 9.94
N ASN A 124 7.55 0.99 9.24
CA ASN A 124 8.72 0.54 8.50
C ASN A 124 9.93 1.42 8.83
N GLU A 125 11.12 0.98 8.48
CA GLU A 125 12.38 1.62 8.87
C GLU A 125 13.07 2.35 7.69
N HIS A 126 12.32 2.68 6.63
CA HIS A 126 12.87 3.46 5.51
C HIS A 126 13.44 4.80 5.98
N VAL A 127 12.67 5.56 6.76
CA VAL A 127 13.17 6.77 7.42
C VAL A 127 13.57 6.45 8.85
N PRO A 128 14.87 6.29 9.15
CA PRO A 128 15.33 5.92 10.47
C PRO A 128 14.92 6.96 11.52
N THR A 129 14.33 6.49 12.62
CA THR A 129 13.93 7.36 13.72
C THR A 129 13.83 6.56 15.01
N ASN A 130 13.74 7.24 16.17
CA ASN A 130 13.49 6.56 17.44
C ASN A 130 12.07 5.95 17.46
N LYS A 131 11.84 5.00 18.38
CA LYS A 131 10.57 4.26 18.50
C LYS A 131 9.35 5.15 18.80
N GLU A 132 9.53 6.34 19.31
CA GLU A 132 8.44 7.26 19.65
C GLU A 132 7.93 8.07 18.45
N ARG A 133 8.72 8.12 17.38
CA ARG A 133 8.42 8.89 16.17
C ARG A 133 8.06 7.98 15.01
N THR A 134 7.07 8.39 14.24
CA THR A 134 6.61 7.72 13.03
C THR A 134 6.87 8.61 11.83
N LYS A 135 7.84 8.26 10.98
CA LYS A 135 8.20 9.00 9.77
C LYS A 135 7.96 8.24 8.49
N SER A 136 7.88 6.91 8.56
CA SER A 136 7.53 6.06 7.43
C SER A 136 6.61 4.93 7.85
N LEU A 137 5.70 4.51 6.96
CA LEU A 137 4.68 3.50 7.20
C LEU A 137 4.53 2.61 5.97
N SER A 138 4.21 1.36 6.21
CA SER A 138 3.63 0.42 5.26
C SER A 138 2.15 0.20 5.57
N TYR A 139 1.39 -0.42 4.66
CA TYR A 139 -0.05 -0.57 4.83
C TYR A 139 -0.54 -1.97 4.50
N LYS A 140 -1.62 -2.40 5.19
CA LYS A 140 -2.42 -3.58 4.84
C LYS A 140 -3.87 -3.19 4.61
N VAL A 141 -4.45 -3.64 3.52
CA VAL A 141 -5.90 -3.64 3.32
C VAL A 141 -6.45 -4.95 3.87
N VAL A 142 -7.32 -4.86 4.86
CA VAL A 142 -7.81 -6.02 5.62
C VAL A 142 -9.33 -6.06 5.56
N ASN A 143 -9.88 -7.23 5.25
CA ASN A 143 -11.30 -7.51 5.38
C ASN A 143 -11.57 -8.20 6.72
N LYS A 144 -12.30 -7.52 7.61
CA LYS A 144 -12.67 -8.03 8.94
C LYS A 144 -14.09 -8.54 8.90
N LYS A 145 -14.26 -9.85 8.88
CA LYS A 145 -15.56 -10.52 8.90
C LYS A 145 -15.82 -11.11 10.27
N ARG A 146 -17.08 -11.16 10.68
CA ARG A 146 -17.51 -11.88 11.87
C ARG A 146 -18.18 -13.19 11.47
N LYS A 147 -17.72 -14.30 12.01
CA LYS A 147 -18.32 -15.62 11.82
C LYS A 147 -18.85 -16.12 13.15
N LEU A 148 -20.08 -16.64 13.14
CA LEU A 148 -20.68 -17.28 14.31
C LEU A 148 -19.74 -18.40 14.80
N LYS A 149 -19.51 -18.48 16.11
CA LYS A 149 -18.72 -19.54 16.71
C LYS A 149 -19.45 -20.88 16.53
N GLN A 150 -18.69 -21.96 16.39
CA GLN A 150 -19.23 -23.27 16.09
C GLN A 150 -20.19 -23.77 17.19
N GLU A 151 -19.95 -23.43 18.45
CA GLU A 151 -20.79 -23.75 19.60
C GLU A 151 -22.22 -23.17 19.51
N PHE A 152 -22.43 -22.12 18.69
CA PHE A 152 -23.74 -21.49 18.46
C PHE A 152 -24.35 -21.83 17.10
N ALA A 153 -23.69 -22.68 16.30
CA ALA A 153 -24.12 -22.95 14.92
C ALA A 153 -25.51 -23.60 14.82
N ASN A 154 -25.94 -24.33 15.86
CA ASN A 154 -27.21 -25.01 15.92
C ASN A 154 -28.35 -24.19 16.55
N LEU A 155 -28.07 -22.96 17.00
CA LEU A 155 -29.09 -22.10 17.58
C LEU A 155 -29.96 -21.46 16.50
N SER A 156 -31.25 -21.29 16.82
CA SER A 156 -32.20 -20.56 15.96
C SER A 156 -31.80 -19.06 15.90
N GLY A 157 -32.23 -18.37 14.84
CA GLY A 157 -32.02 -16.93 14.71
C GLY A 157 -32.58 -16.10 15.89
N LYS A 158 -33.65 -16.56 16.53
CA LYS A 158 -34.27 -15.92 17.72
C LYS A 158 -33.36 -16.05 18.94
N GLU A 159 -32.77 -17.22 19.16
CA GLU A 159 -31.81 -17.48 20.27
C GLU A 159 -30.53 -16.68 20.08
N ILE A 160 -29.98 -16.65 18.86
CA ILE A 160 -28.82 -15.83 18.50
C ILE A 160 -29.09 -14.35 18.77
N ALA A 161 -30.28 -13.85 18.35
CA ALA A 161 -30.67 -12.45 18.58
C ALA A 161 -30.77 -12.12 20.07
N LYS A 162 -31.37 -13.03 20.89
CA LYS A 162 -31.48 -12.89 22.34
C LYS A 162 -30.12 -12.84 23.01
N ILE A 163 -29.23 -13.80 22.72
CA ILE A 163 -27.88 -13.84 23.27
C ILE A 163 -27.06 -12.60 22.82
N SER A 164 -27.21 -12.19 21.55
CA SER A 164 -26.57 -10.99 21.03
C SER A 164 -26.98 -9.72 21.77
N LYS A 165 -28.23 -9.62 22.18
CA LYS A 165 -28.77 -8.50 22.97
C LYS A 165 -28.25 -8.52 24.41
N GLU A 166 -28.14 -9.70 25.01
CA GLU A 166 -27.73 -9.89 26.41
C GLU A 166 -26.19 -9.81 26.59
N LYS A 167 -25.40 -10.45 25.72
CA LYS A 167 -23.97 -10.66 25.87
C LYS A 167 -23.11 -9.95 24.80
N GLY A 168 -23.75 -9.29 23.84
CA GLY A 168 -23.07 -8.63 22.74
C GLY A 168 -22.68 -9.58 21.59
N LYS A 169 -22.44 -8.98 20.41
CA LYS A 169 -22.07 -9.75 19.20
C LYS A 169 -20.71 -10.44 19.33
N ASP A 170 -19.78 -9.87 20.09
CA ASP A 170 -18.44 -10.41 20.27
C ASP A 170 -18.42 -11.73 21.03
N PHE A 171 -19.40 -11.94 21.91
CA PHE A 171 -19.59 -13.22 22.59
C PHE A 171 -19.92 -14.35 21.61
N LEU A 172 -20.76 -14.05 20.61
CA LEU A 172 -21.28 -15.04 19.65
C LEU A 172 -20.36 -15.31 18.46
N THR A 173 -19.46 -14.38 18.14
CA THR A 173 -18.70 -14.41 16.87
C THR A 173 -17.19 -14.34 17.09
N ASN A 174 -16.47 -15.00 16.21
CA ASN A 174 -15.03 -14.78 16.03
C ASN A 174 -14.79 -13.79 14.88
N GLU A 175 -13.83 -12.89 15.06
CA GLU A 175 -13.34 -12.07 13.95
C GLU A 175 -12.45 -12.94 13.06
N ILE A 176 -12.78 -12.99 11.77
CA ILE A 176 -11.93 -13.54 10.73
C ILE A 176 -11.29 -12.36 10.01
N ARG A 177 -9.98 -12.35 9.99
CA ARG A 177 -9.16 -11.32 9.36
C ARG A 177 -8.51 -11.88 8.10
N GLU A 178 -8.74 -11.25 6.97
CA GLU A 178 -8.21 -11.62 5.67
C GLU A 178 -7.42 -10.43 5.11
N VAL A 179 -6.12 -10.59 4.86
CA VAL A 179 -5.28 -9.54 4.28
C VAL A 179 -5.42 -9.59 2.77
N LEU A 180 -6.05 -8.56 2.20
CA LEU A 180 -6.35 -8.47 0.77
C LEU A 180 -5.17 -7.91 -0.02
N ILE A 181 -4.55 -6.83 0.49
CA ILE A 181 -3.42 -6.16 -0.15
C ILE A 181 -2.42 -5.78 0.94
N GLY A 182 -1.14 -6.08 0.72
CA GLY A 182 -0.01 -5.50 1.43
C GLY A 182 0.69 -4.49 0.54
N TYR A 183 1.03 -3.32 1.07
CA TYR A 183 1.82 -2.31 0.39
C TYR A 183 3.03 -1.93 1.25
N SER A 184 4.21 -2.25 0.76
CA SER A 184 5.44 -2.03 1.52
C SER A 184 5.80 -0.54 1.65
N GLY A 185 5.50 0.27 0.61
CA GLY A 185 6.23 1.52 0.40
C GLY A 185 7.71 1.23 0.23
N ASP A 186 8.53 2.23 0.37
CA ASP A 186 9.97 2.06 0.42
C ASP A 186 10.35 1.50 1.79
N THR A 187 11.13 0.42 1.80
CA THR A 187 11.46 -0.29 3.05
C THR A 187 12.71 -1.16 2.89
N PRO A 188 13.60 -1.20 3.88
CA PRO A 188 14.57 -2.27 3.95
C PRO A 188 13.85 -3.60 4.21
N MET A 189 14.50 -4.72 3.91
CA MET A 189 13.98 -6.05 4.20
C MET A 189 14.03 -6.33 5.70
N GLU A 190 12.90 -6.18 6.37
CA GLU A 190 12.73 -6.40 7.81
C GLU A 190 11.40 -7.07 8.10
N GLU A 191 11.34 -7.87 9.19
CA GLU A 191 10.08 -8.45 9.73
C GLU A 191 9.12 -8.94 8.63
N TYR A 192 9.62 -9.71 7.67
CA TYR A 192 8.87 -10.08 6.47
C TYR A 192 7.67 -11.00 6.75
N GLU A 193 7.62 -11.68 7.91
CA GLU A 193 6.47 -12.46 8.36
C GLU A 193 5.19 -11.62 8.42
N ARG A 194 5.31 -10.31 8.58
CA ARG A 194 4.16 -9.40 8.52
C ARG A 194 3.38 -9.49 7.20
N TRP A 195 4.01 -9.96 6.11
CA TRP A 195 3.35 -10.12 4.81
C TRP A 195 2.73 -11.49 4.60
N ASP A 196 2.91 -12.44 5.52
CA ASP A 196 2.34 -13.77 5.41
C ASP A 196 0.80 -13.73 5.29
N GLN A 197 0.21 -14.66 4.56
CA GLN A 197 -1.22 -14.77 4.27
C GLN A 197 -1.82 -13.55 3.52
N THR A 198 -1.00 -12.79 2.79
CA THR A 198 -1.46 -11.66 1.98
C THR A 198 -1.86 -12.13 0.58
N LYS A 199 -3.05 -11.73 0.09
CA LYS A 199 -3.47 -12.11 -1.27
C LYS A 199 -2.67 -11.42 -2.36
N ILE A 200 -2.50 -10.10 -2.27
CA ILE A 200 -1.73 -9.31 -3.23
C ILE A 200 -0.69 -8.53 -2.45
N LEU A 201 0.58 -8.84 -2.66
CA LEU A 201 1.68 -8.08 -2.08
C LEU A 201 2.27 -7.16 -3.14
N ILE A 202 2.21 -5.85 -2.89
CA ILE A 202 2.93 -4.82 -3.63
C ILE A 202 4.18 -4.50 -2.82
N HIS A 203 5.34 -4.83 -3.35
CA HIS A 203 6.60 -4.64 -2.65
C HIS A 203 7.63 -3.92 -3.52
N GLU A 204 8.37 -2.99 -2.91
CA GLU A 204 9.51 -2.36 -3.58
C GLU A 204 10.60 -3.39 -3.88
N SER A 205 11.38 -3.10 -4.89
CA SER A 205 12.51 -3.88 -5.35
C SER A 205 13.46 -2.95 -6.12
N THR A 206 13.93 -1.92 -5.41
CA THR A 206 14.66 -0.79 -6.00
C THR A 206 15.93 -1.22 -6.72
N PHE A 207 16.63 -2.22 -6.17
CA PHE A 207 17.87 -2.76 -6.75
C PHE A 207 17.70 -4.23 -7.13
N LEU A 208 18.31 -4.64 -8.26
CA LEU A 208 18.23 -6.04 -8.71
C LEU A 208 19.10 -6.97 -7.85
N ASN A 209 20.22 -6.47 -7.36
CA ASN A 209 21.17 -7.20 -6.53
C ASN A 209 21.95 -6.25 -5.61
N ASN A 210 22.78 -6.80 -4.73
CA ASN A 210 23.72 -6.04 -3.93
C ASN A 210 24.93 -5.65 -4.81
N GLU A 211 24.84 -4.54 -5.51
CA GLU A 211 25.92 -4.04 -6.34
C GLU A 211 27.08 -3.53 -5.49
N VAL A 212 28.30 -3.93 -5.88
CA VAL A 212 29.54 -3.44 -5.25
C VAL A 212 29.61 -1.90 -5.40
N GLY A 213 29.68 -1.18 -4.29
CA GLY A 213 29.70 0.29 -4.27
C GLY A 213 28.33 0.97 -4.06
N LEU A 214 27.22 0.25 -4.17
CA LEU A 214 25.91 0.71 -3.71
C LEU A 214 25.66 0.16 -2.31
N ASN A 215 25.67 1.05 -1.33
CA ASN A 215 25.24 0.66 0.02
C ASN A 215 23.70 0.61 0.07
N THR A 216 23.13 -0.47 -0.46
CA THR A 216 21.67 -0.69 -0.51
C THR A 216 21.04 -0.58 0.88
N HIS A 217 21.73 -1.06 1.90
CA HIS A 217 21.30 -0.95 3.28
C HIS A 217 21.38 0.47 3.84
N ALA A 218 22.36 1.29 3.38
CA ALA A 218 22.39 2.71 3.77
C ALA A 218 21.23 3.49 3.14
N ASN A 219 20.79 3.10 1.96
CA ASN A 219 19.66 3.73 1.26
C ASN A 219 18.28 3.21 1.75
N LYS A 220 18.26 2.24 2.67
CA LYS A 220 17.02 1.72 3.28
C LYS A 220 15.98 1.21 2.28
N HIS A 221 16.47 0.53 1.23
CA HIS A 221 15.65 -0.14 0.22
C HIS A 221 15.91 -1.65 0.19
N SER A 222 14.98 -2.38 -0.41
CA SER A 222 15.09 -3.82 -0.64
C SER A 222 15.69 -4.13 -2.01
N THR A 223 16.42 -5.25 -2.10
CA THR A 223 16.83 -5.82 -3.37
C THR A 223 15.83 -6.86 -3.87
N LEU A 224 15.81 -7.11 -5.19
CA LEU A 224 14.98 -8.15 -5.79
C LEU A 224 15.27 -9.53 -5.15
N GLU A 225 16.53 -9.85 -4.91
CA GLU A 225 16.91 -11.13 -4.30
C GLU A 225 16.31 -11.28 -2.90
N GLU A 226 16.38 -10.25 -2.05
CA GLU A 226 15.80 -10.25 -0.71
C GLU A 226 14.29 -10.44 -0.75
N VAL A 227 13.59 -9.73 -1.65
CA VAL A 227 12.14 -9.86 -1.82
C VAL A 227 11.77 -11.28 -2.27
N MET A 228 12.46 -11.85 -3.25
CA MET A 228 12.15 -13.18 -3.75
C MET A 228 12.46 -14.27 -2.73
N LYS A 229 13.53 -14.10 -1.94
CA LYS A 229 13.83 -14.97 -0.79
C LYS A 229 12.72 -14.92 0.26
N MET A 230 12.25 -13.74 0.62
CA MET A 230 11.09 -13.57 1.52
C MET A 230 9.87 -14.32 0.97
N VAL A 231 9.50 -14.07 -0.29
CA VAL A 231 8.32 -14.68 -0.93
C VAL A 231 8.41 -16.22 -0.97
N SER A 232 9.62 -16.78 -0.99
CA SER A 232 9.80 -18.25 -0.95
C SER A 232 9.43 -18.90 0.38
N VAL A 233 9.32 -18.13 1.47
CA VAL A 233 9.08 -18.65 2.83
C VAL A 233 7.77 -18.19 3.45
N ILE A 234 7.06 -17.23 2.84
CA ILE A 234 5.73 -16.78 3.25
C ILE A 234 4.67 -17.24 2.26
N GLN A 235 3.39 -17.17 2.66
CA GLN A 235 2.26 -17.51 1.79
C GLN A 235 1.58 -16.24 1.29
N ILE A 236 1.68 -16.00 -0.02
CA ILE A 236 0.95 -14.94 -0.71
C ILE A 236 0.35 -15.52 -2.01
N GLU A 237 -0.69 -14.88 -2.56
CA GLU A 237 -1.32 -15.35 -3.80
C GLU A 237 -0.73 -14.69 -5.06
N LYS A 238 -0.32 -13.42 -4.97
CA LYS A 238 0.26 -12.64 -6.08
C LYS A 238 1.31 -11.67 -5.56
N LEU A 239 2.37 -11.47 -6.33
CA LEU A 239 3.41 -10.47 -6.07
C LEU A 239 3.41 -9.40 -7.17
N ILE A 240 3.45 -8.13 -6.78
CA ILE A 240 3.70 -6.99 -7.67
C ILE A 240 5.00 -6.33 -7.23
N LEU A 241 6.04 -6.46 -8.05
CA LEU A 241 7.33 -5.81 -7.85
C LEU A 241 7.28 -4.37 -8.38
N SER A 242 7.77 -3.43 -7.60
CA SER A 242 7.67 -2.01 -7.88
C SER A 242 8.95 -1.26 -7.51
N HIS A 243 9.00 0.03 -7.79
CA HIS A 243 10.05 0.96 -7.38
C HIS A 243 11.44 0.63 -7.91
N PHE A 244 11.54 -0.03 -9.07
CA PHE A 244 12.82 -0.27 -9.71
C PHE A 244 13.54 1.04 -10.05
N SER A 245 14.86 1.05 -9.88
CA SER A 245 15.72 2.15 -10.33
C SER A 245 15.65 2.27 -11.85
N SER A 246 15.54 3.51 -12.35
CA SER A 246 15.51 3.81 -13.78
C SER A 246 16.81 3.50 -14.54
N ARG A 247 17.86 3.07 -13.83
CA ARG A 247 19.12 2.63 -14.43
C ARG A 247 19.02 1.31 -15.17
N TYR A 248 18.01 0.47 -14.79
CA TYR A 248 17.82 -0.85 -15.35
C TYR A 248 16.91 -0.82 -16.57
N SER A 249 17.30 -1.52 -17.61
CA SER A 249 16.45 -1.79 -18.77
C SER A 249 15.35 -2.81 -18.42
N LYS A 250 14.32 -2.87 -19.28
CA LYS A 250 13.28 -3.89 -19.17
C LYS A 250 13.86 -5.31 -19.21
N GLU A 251 14.80 -5.53 -20.12
CA GLU A 251 15.45 -6.84 -20.33
C GLU A 251 16.23 -7.28 -19.08
N GLU A 252 16.94 -6.37 -18.42
CA GLU A 252 17.66 -6.65 -17.18
C GLU A 252 16.68 -6.98 -16.05
N ILE A 253 15.60 -6.20 -15.88
CA ILE A 253 14.57 -6.45 -14.87
C ILE A 253 13.91 -7.81 -15.12
N ASP A 254 13.42 -8.06 -16.34
CA ASP A 254 12.69 -9.29 -16.67
C ASP A 254 13.58 -10.54 -16.56
N SER A 255 14.84 -10.47 -16.99
CA SER A 255 15.80 -11.58 -16.86
C SER A 255 16.14 -11.87 -15.41
N SER A 256 16.41 -10.83 -14.61
CA SER A 256 16.70 -10.98 -13.17
C SER A 256 15.53 -11.58 -12.42
N ILE A 257 14.29 -11.13 -12.70
CA ILE A 257 13.10 -11.70 -12.05
C ILE A 257 12.95 -13.19 -12.39
N ARG A 258 13.09 -13.59 -13.67
CA ARG A 258 13.00 -15.01 -14.09
C ARG A 258 14.08 -15.86 -13.45
N GLU A 259 15.30 -15.35 -13.31
CA GLU A 259 16.39 -16.03 -12.61
C GLU A 259 16.01 -16.28 -11.13
N GLN A 260 15.53 -15.27 -10.43
CA GLN A 260 15.13 -15.39 -9.03
C GLN A 260 13.90 -16.30 -8.85
N ILE A 261 12.90 -16.27 -9.76
CA ILE A 261 11.77 -17.20 -9.78
C ILE A 261 12.27 -18.63 -9.82
N LYS A 262 13.21 -18.93 -10.73
CA LYS A 262 13.80 -20.27 -10.85
C LYS A 262 14.62 -20.66 -9.62
N LYS A 263 15.46 -19.73 -9.11
CA LYS A 263 16.32 -19.96 -7.95
C LYS A 263 15.51 -20.29 -6.70
N TYR A 264 14.46 -19.54 -6.42
CA TYR A 264 13.63 -19.68 -5.22
C TYR A 264 12.36 -20.51 -5.44
N LYS A 265 12.16 -21.08 -6.64
CA LYS A 265 11.03 -21.95 -7.02
C LYS A 265 9.67 -21.27 -6.76
N ILE A 266 9.56 -19.98 -7.08
CA ILE A 266 8.32 -19.21 -6.90
C ILE A 266 7.26 -19.73 -7.87
N LYS A 267 6.04 -20.02 -7.34
CA LYS A 267 4.93 -20.61 -8.13
C LYS A 267 3.75 -19.67 -8.30
N ILE A 268 3.75 -18.55 -7.61
CA ILE A 268 2.68 -17.54 -7.67
C ILE A 268 2.92 -16.57 -8.82
N PRO A 269 1.89 -15.94 -9.40
CA PRO A 269 2.06 -14.87 -10.38
C PRO A 269 2.92 -13.73 -9.86
N VAL A 270 3.96 -13.37 -10.62
CA VAL A 270 4.88 -12.26 -10.34
C VAL A 270 4.73 -11.21 -11.42
N TYR A 271 4.15 -10.08 -11.06
CA TYR A 271 4.02 -8.88 -11.90
C TYR A 271 5.15 -7.90 -11.58
N ARG A 272 5.48 -7.00 -12.54
CA ARG A 272 6.45 -5.93 -12.31
C ARG A 272 5.97 -4.63 -12.93
N ILE A 273 6.29 -3.53 -12.28
CA ILE A 273 6.07 -2.19 -12.80
C ILE A 273 7.40 -1.68 -13.35
N LEU A 274 7.48 -1.57 -14.67
CA LEU A 274 8.68 -1.12 -15.35
C LEU A 274 8.85 0.40 -15.20
N PRO A 275 10.10 0.90 -15.02
CA PRO A 275 10.38 2.32 -14.97
C PRO A 275 9.83 3.06 -16.19
N GLY A 276 9.20 4.22 -15.96
CA GLY A 276 8.64 5.06 -17.02
C GLY A 276 7.29 4.59 -17.60
N ILE A 277 6.75 3.45 -17.16
CA ILE A 277 5.49 2.89 -17.69
C ILE A 277 4.37 2.95 -16.65
N SER A 278 3.22 3.47 -17.05
CA SER A 278 1.98 3.44 -16.25
C SER A 278 1.03 2.34 -16.73
N TYR A 279 0.37 1.68 -15.80
CA TYR A 279 -0.54 0.57 -16.05
C TYR A 279 -1.97 0.95 -15.69
N ASP A 280 -2.96 0.58 -16.50
CA ASP A 280 -4.38 0.77 -16.21
C ASP A 280 -4.90 -0.29 -15.23
N ASN A 281 -4.42 -1.53 -15.37
CA ASN A 281 -4.59 -2.59 -14.39
C ASN A 281 -3.41 -3.55 -14.44
N ILE A 282 -2.51 -3.44 -13.49
CA ILE A 282 -1.30 -4.28 -13.44
C ILE A 282 -1.62 -5.78 -13.32
N LEU A 283 -2.79 -6.15 -12.81
CA LEU A 283 -3.19 -7.55 -12.64
C LEU A 283 -3.72 -8.20 -13.94
N GLU A 284 -3.90 -7.42 -15.01
CA GLU A 284 -4.26 -7.90 -16.35
C GLU A 284 -3.05 -8.02 -17.27
N GLU A 285 -1.88 -7.55 -16.82
CA GLU A 285 -0.63 -7.71 -17.56
C GLU A 285 -0.09 -9.14 -17.46
N ASP A 286 0.80 -9.49 -18.40
CA ASP A 286 1.52 -10.76 -18.37
C ASP A 286 2.44 -10.84 -17.16
N TYR A 287 2.34 -11.92 -16.39
CA TYR A 287 3.26 -12.23 -15.30
C TYR A 287 4.45 -13.08 -15.81
N LEU A 288 5.53 -13.12 -15.05
CA LEU A 288 6.84 -13.60 -15.51
C LEU A 288 7.14 -15.08 -15.24
N ASN A 289 6.25 -15.84 -14.61
CA ASN A 289 6.41 -17.26 -14.28
C ASN A 289 5.38 -18.17 -14.92
#